data_f83438a9dd05f0273a500ea0ada6311e
#
_entry.id   f83438a9dd05f0273a500ea0ada6311e
#
_cell.length_a   1.000
_cell.length_b   1.000
_cell.length_c   1.000
_cell.angle_alpha   90.00
_cell.angle_beta   90.00
_cell.angle_gamma   90.00
#
_symmetry.space_group_name_H-M   'P 1'
#
loop_
_entity.id
_entity.type
_entity.pdbx_description
1 polymer ?
#
loop_
_entity_poly.entity_id
_entity_poly.type
_entity_poly.pdbx_seq_one_letter_code
_entity_poly.pdbx_strand_id
1 'polypeptide(L)'
;MNAANHEISYADNSVFQKQIILKIRPIIEESITDAFKKIVPICMKVADLGCSSGPNTFMAIWHIIETVHGICQQEQLKLPEFEVLLNDLPENDFNFVFKSVPGFYEKLKKERGDMLQKRCFIGGVAGSFYHRLFPTRSVHFIHSSYSLHWLSKGVVKEADVDSFNLPLYTPCKEEVAEIIEREGSFEIKELQVFVVEANCSSREELLGSKDIWVQKGKKFANASRAVFEPIICSHFGDAIIDKLYTRFATLAANAITYSMDHKTLNIVVSLTKKDFYQ
;
A
#
# COMPACT_ATOMS: atom_id res chain seq x y z
N MET A 1 -9.26 3.14 8.91
CA MET A 1 -8.99 1.69 8.92
C MET A 1 -9.05 1.18 10.34
N ASN A 2 -9.50 -0.04 10.58
CA ASN A 2 -9.61 -0.59 11.93
C ASN A 2 -8.24 -0.87 12.54
N ALA A 3 -8.11 -0.63 13.85
CA ALA A 3 -6.85 -0.77 14.61
C ALA A 3 -6.27 -2.19 14.58
N ALA A 4 -4.96 -2.30 14.81
CA ALA A 4 -4.14 -3.46 14.46
C ALA A 4 -4.32 -4.76 15.28
N ASN A 5 -5.15 -4.80 16.32
CA ASN A 5 -5.19 -5.91 17.28
C ASN A 5 -6.47 -6.78 17.26
N HIS A 6 -7.24 -6.80 16.18
CA HIS A 6 -8.48 -7.58 16.08
C HIS A 6 -8.52 -8.39 14.78
N GLU A 7 -9.26 -9.50 14.75
CA GLU A 7 -9.50 -10.32 13.54
C GLU A 7 -9.97 -9.51 12.31
N ILE A 8 -10.45 -8.28 12.52
CA ILE A 8 -10.95 -7.35 11.52
C ILE A 8 -9.91 -6.25 11.21
N SER A 9 -8.68 -6.39 11.70
CA SER A 9 -7.63 -5.38 11.47
C SER A 9 -7.15 -5.41 10.01
N TYR A 10 -6.73 -4.24 9.50
CA TYR A 10 -6.07 -4.17 8.20
C TYR A 10 -4.78 -4.99 8.17
N ALA A 11 -4.05 -5.07 9.29
CA ALA A 11 -2.82 -5.82 9.43
C ALA A 11 -3.00 -7.32 9.08
N ASP A 12 -4.09 -7.93 9.55
CA ASP A 12 -4.37 -9.36 9.34
C ASP A 12 -5.06 -9.67 8.01
N ASN A 13 -5.64 -8.64 7.36
CA ASN A 13 -6.47 -8.79 6.16
C ASN A 13 -5.84 -8.20 4.89
N SER A 14 -4.54 -7.87 4.90
CA SER A 14 -3.82 -7.23 3.78
C SER A 14 -2.95 -8.19 2.94
N VAL A 15 -3.30 -9.49 2.91
CA VAL A 15 -2.55 -10.52 2.15
C VAL A 15 -2.53 -10.23 0.65
N PHE A 16 -3.63 -9.69 0.10
CA PHE A 16 -3.74 -9.32 -1.30
C PHE A 16 -2.76 -8.20 -1.66
N GLN A 17 -2.69 -7.16 -0.84
CA GLN A 17 -1.75 -6.05 -1.02
C GLN A 17 -0.29 -6.52 -0.99
N LYS A 18 0.01 -7.52 -0.13
CA LYS A 18 1.32 -8.16 -0.10
C LYS A 18 1.71 -8.78 -1.43
N GLN A 19 0.79 -9.51 -2.08
CA GLN A 19 1.05 -10.13 -3.38
C GLN A 19 1.36 -9.10 -4.46
N ILE A 20 0.70 -7.94 -4.41
CA ILE A 20 0.92 -6.84 -5.34
C ILE A 20 2.29 -6.22 -5.14
N ILE A 21 2.68 -5.92 -3.91
CA ILE A 21 4.03 -5.39 -3.60
C ILE A 21 5.12 -6.34 -4.13
N LEU A 22 4.93 -7.65 -3.97
CA LEU A 22 5.86 -8.64 -4.52
C LEU A 22 5.88 -8.64 -6.05
N LYS A 23 4.72 -8.46 -6.69
CA LYS A 23 4.62 -8.48 -8.15
C LYS A 23 5.25 -7.23 -8.81
N ILE A 24 5.13 -6.07 -8.16
CA ILE A 24 5.73 -4.81 -8.63
C ILE A 24 7.18 -4.63 -8.19
N ARG A 25 7.73 -5.57 -7.44
CA ARG A 25 9.13 -5.51 -6.95
C ARG A 25 10.14 -5.16 -8.05
N PRO A 26 10.12 -5.75 -9.27
CA PRO A 26 11.07 -5.38 -10.32
C PRO A 26 11.01 -3.90 -10.70
N ILE A 27 9.81 -3.31 -10.75
CA ILE A 27 9.60 -1.89 -11.07
C ILE A 27 10.13 -1.00 -9.94
N ILE A 28 9.93 -1.40 -8.68
CA ILE A 28 10.52 -0.70 -7.53
C ILE A 28 12.03 -0.74 -7.62
N GLU A 29 12.63 -1.90 -7.89
CA GLU A 29 14.07 -2.11 -7.99
C GLU A 29 14.69 -1.28 -9.11
N GLU A 30 14.07 -1.23 -10.28
CA GLU A 30 14.52 -0.40 -11.41
C GLU A 30 14.41 1.09 -11.07
N SER A 31 13.26 1.53 -10.58
CA SER A 31 13.01 2.93 -10.24
C SER A 31 13.95 3.46 -9.17
N ILE A 32 14.24 2.66 -8.12
CA ILE A 32 15.15 3.07 -7.06
C ILE A 32 16.61 3.05 -7.55
N THR A 33 16.96 2.12 -8.44
CA THR A 33 18.29 2.06 -9.07
C THR A 33 18.56 3.33 -9.85
N ASP A 34 17.62 3.74 -10.68
CA ASP A 34 17.71 4.97 -11.47
C ASP A 34 17.81 6.21 -10.60
N ALA A 35 16.99 6.29 -9.55
CA ALA A 35 17.02 7.43 -8.63
C ALA A 35 18.33 7.49 -7.85
N PHE A 36 18.82 6.36 -7.35
CA PHE A 36 20.03 6.28 -6.55
C PHE A 36 21.28 6.60 -7.36
N LYS A 37 21.43 6.01 -8.56
CA LYS A 37 22.59 6.23 -9.44
C LYS A 37 22.76 7.68 -9.89
N LYS A 38 21.66 8.43 -10.01
CA LYS A 38 21.71 9.86 -10.39
C LYS A 38 22.33 10.75 -9.32
N ILE A 39 22.15 10.42 -8.05
CA ILE A 39 22.44 11.34 -6.94
C ILE A 39 23.51 10.78 -6.01
N VAL A 40 23.53 9.45 -5.75
CA VAL A 40 24.39 8.78 -4.74
C VAL A 40 24.45 9.57 -3.43
N PRO A 41 23.32 9.73 -2.73
CA PRO A 41 23.24 10.63 -1.57
C PRO A 41 23.97 10.03 -0.36
N ILE A 42 24.46 10.89 0.56
CA ILE A 42 25.00 10.47 1.87
C ILE A 42 23.88 9.87 2.73
N CYS A 43 22.66 10.43 2.63
CA CYS A 43 21.47 9.97 3.31
C CYS A 43 20.35 9.83 2.27
N MET A 44 19.88 8.60 2.04
CA MET A 44 18.76 8.30 1.15
C MET A 44 17.45 8.50 1.91
N LYS A 45 16.68 9.50 1.53
CA LYS A 45 15.37 9.80 2.13
C LYS A 45 14.27 9.20 1.30
N VAL A 46 13.50 8.31 1.92
CA VAL A 46 12.41 7.56 1.30
C VAL A 46 11.12 7.86 2.05
N ALA A 47 10.05 8.17 1.34
CA ALA A 47 8.73 8.31 1.92
C ALA A 47 7.78 7.21 1.41
N ASP A 48 6.96 6.67 2.30
CA ASP A 48 5.85 5.78 1.98
C ASP A 48 4.53 6.46 2.31
N LEU A 49 3.73 6.80 1.28
CA LEU A 49 2.48 7.53 1.41
C LEU A 49 1.29 6.58 1.54
N GLY A 50 0.57 6.68 2.64
CA GLY A 50 -0.50 5.76 3.00
C GLY A 50 0.07 4.43 3.51
N CYS A 51 1.05 4.50 4.41
CA CYS A 51 1.77 3.33 4.92
C CYS A 51 0.88 2.35 5.71
N SER A 52 -0.29 2.80 6.20
CA SER A 52 -1.18 2.03 7.06
C SER A 52 -0.48 1.54 8.35
N SER A 53 -1.06 0.53 8.98
CA SER A 53 -0.49 -0.14 10.17
C SER A 53 -0.53 -1.65 9.93
N GLY A 54 0.62 -2.27 9.69
CA GLY A 54 0.66 -3.71 9.46
C GLY A 54 1.97 -4.21 8.86
N PRO A 55 2.07 -5.52 8.61
CA PRO A 55 3.33 -6.14 8.15
C PRO A 55 3.76 -5.66 6.76
N ASN A 56 2.84 -5.16 5.94
CA ASN A 56 3.15 -4.66 4.59
C ASN A 56 3.87 -3.32 4.61
N THR A 57 3.72 -2.52 5.68
CA THR A 57 4.36 -1.21 5.86
C THR A 57 5.87 -1.26 5.61
N PHE A 58 6.53 -2.30 6.09
CA PHE A 58 7.99 -2.41 5.95
C PHE A 58 8.43 -3.22 4.73
N MET A 59 7.52 -3.79 3.95
CA MET A 59 7.89 -4.66 2.84
C MET A 59 8.48 -3.88 1.67
N ALA A 60 7.83 -2.81 1.23
CA ALA A 60 8.35 -1.93 0.19
C ALA A 60 9.67 -1.28 0.64
N ILE A 61 9.74 -0.82 1.88
CA ILE A 61 10.94 -0.24 2.48
C ILE A 61 12.10 -1.26 2.50
N TRP A 62 11.81 -2.50 2.84
CA TRP A 62 12.80 -3.58 2.78
C TRP A 62 13.40 -3.71 1.38
N HIS A 63 12.57 -3.79 0.33
CA HIS A 63 13.04 -3.94 -1.05
C HIS A 63 13.86 -2.73 -1.51
N ILE A 64 13.46 -1.51 -1.14
CA ILE A 64 14.22 -0.29 -1.47
C ILE A 64 15.60 -0.32 -0.82
N ILE A 65 15.69 -0.60 0.47
CA ILE A 65 16.97 -0.68 1.20
C ILE A 65 17.85 -1.80 0.65
N GLU A 66 17.26 -2.96 0.38
CA GLU A 66 17.97 -4.13 -0.18
C GLU A 66 18.57 -3.82 -1.55
N THR A 67 17.83 -3.16 -2.42
CA THR A 67 18.29 -2.78 -3.76
C THR A 67 19.46 -1.79 -3.69
N VAL A 68 19.34 -0.72 -2.89
CA VAL A 68 20.43 0.25 -2.72
C VAL A 68 21.68 -0.41 -2.11
N HIS A 69 21.50 -1.29 -1.12
CA HIS A 69 22.61 -2.04 -0.54
C HIS A 69 23.31 -2.91 -1.59
N GLY A 70 22.53 -3.63 -2.44
CA GLY A 70 23.06 -4.43 -3.53
C GLY A 70 23.86 -3.62 -4.54
N ILE A 71 23.36 -2.44 -4.95
CA ILE A 71 24.07 -1.52 -5.85
C ILE A 71 25.39 -1.07 -5.22
N CYS A 72 25.38 -0.66 -3.95
CA CYS A 72 26.58 -0.23 -3.26
C CYS A 72 27.64 -1.33 -3.20
N GLN A 73 27.23 -2.59 -3.02
CA GLN A 73 28.16 -3.73 -3.03
C GLN A 73 28.74 -3.99 -4.42
N GLN A 74 27.90 -3.97 -5.46
CA GLN A 74 28.32 -4.25 -6.83
C GLN A 74 29.23 -3.17 -7.41
N GLU A 75 28.91 -1.90 -7.13
CA GLU A 75 29.62 -0.75 -7.69
C GLU A 75 30.68 -0.17 -6.73
N GLN A 76 30.92 -0.83 -5.58
CA GLN A 76 31.88 -0.42 -4.55
C GLN A 76 31.61 1.02 -4.02
N LEU A 77 30.34 1.39 -3.97
CA LEU A 77 29.92 2.69 -3.45
C LEU A 77 29.78 2.67 -1.92
N LYS A 78 29.94 3.85 -1.32
CA LYS A 78 29.68 4.00 0.10
C LYS A 78 28.18 3.84 0.38
N LEU A 79 27.85 2.95 1.32
CA LEU A 79 26.48 2.74 1.74
C LEU A 79 25.92 4.01 2.40
N PRO A 80 24.79 4.57 1.93
CA PRO A 80 24.18 5.73 2.55
C PRO A 80 23.53 5.40 3.89
N GLU A 81 23.17 6.43 4.65
CA GLU A 81 22.12 6.31 5.66
C GLU A 81 20.75 6.31 4.99
N PHE A 82 19.76 5.72 5.66
CA PHE A 82 18.37 5.71 5.20
C PHE A 82 17.51 6.44 6.20
N GLU A 83 16.83 7.49 5.76
CA GLU A 83 15.75 8.14 6.49
C GLU A 83 14.42 7.74 5.85
N VAL A 84 13.66 6.91 6.54
CA VAL A 84 12.37 6.38 6.09
C VAL A 84 11.25 7.14 6.78
N LEU A 85 10.39 7.77 5.99
CA LEU A 85 9.29 8.61 6.44
C LEU A 85 7.97 7.90 6.11
N LEU A 86 7.34 7.30 7.13
CA LEU A 86 6.07 6.61 7.00
C LEU A 86 4.92 7.61 7.17
N ASN A 87 4.22 7.89 6.09
CA ASN A 87 3.09 8.84 6.11
C ASN A 87 1.76 8.12 6.09
N ASP A 88 0.83 8.62 6.88
CA ASP A 88 -0.60 8.31 6.80
C ASP A 88 -1.41 9.44 7.45
N LEU A 89 -2.74 9.34 7.43
CA LEU A 89 -3.62 10.26 8.13
C LEU A 89 -3.37 10.22 9.66
N PRO A 90 -3.65 11.31 10.39
CA PRO A 90 -3.42 11.38 11.85
C PRO A 90 -4.12 10.28 12.65
N GLU A 91 -5.25 9.77 12.13
CA GLU A 91 -6.04 8.69 12.74
C GLU A 91 -5.44 7.29 12.56
N ASN A 92 -4.34 7.15 11.80
CA ASN A 92 -3.65 5.88 11.68
C ASN A 92 -3.02 5.45 13.01
N ASP A 93 -2.96 4.15 13.24
CA ASP A 93 -2.32 3.59 14.44
C ASP A 93 -0.78 3.62 14.33
N PHE A 94 -0.20 4.82 14.42
CA PHE A 94 1.25 5.01 14.43
C PHE A 94 1.92 4.32 15.63
N ASN A 95 1.22 4.14 16.75
CA ASN A 95 1.77 3.43 17.89
C ASN A 95 2.06 1.96 17.55
N PHE A 96 1.16 1.32 16.80
CA PHE A 96 1.38 -0.05 16.33
C PHE A 96 2.54 -0.10 15.33
N VAL A 97 2.60 0.84 14.39
CA VAL A 97 3.72 0.97 13.44
C VAL A 97 5.05 1.06 14.18
N PHE A 98 5.19 1.99 15.14
CA PHE A 98 6.43 2.17 15.88
C PHE A 98 6.79 1.00 16.79
N LYS A 99 5.81 0.31 17.38
CA LYS A 99 6.04 -0.94 18.12
C LYS A 99 6.59 -2.07 17.23
N SER A 100 6.35 -2.00 15.92
CA SER A 100 6.84 -2.99 14.95
C SER A 100 8.26 -2.69 14.43
N VAL A 101 8.77 -1.46 14.61
CA VAL A 101 10.11 -1.04 14.14
C VAL A 101 11.25 -1.90 14.71
N PRO A 102 11.29 -2.27 16.01
CA PRO A 102 12.33 -3.15 16.53
C PRO A 102 12.42 -4.49 15.80
N GLY A 103 11.26 -5.10 15.47
CA GLY A 103 11.21 -6.36 14.70
C GLY A 103 11.77 -6.18 13.28
N PHE A 104 11.53 -5.05 12.64
CA PHE A 104 12.11 -4.73 11.35
C PHE A 104 13.65 -4.55 11.45
N TYR A 105 14.15 -3.88 12.47
CA TYR A 105 15.59 -3.72 12.70
C TYR A 105 16.29 -5.04 12.99
N GLU A 106 15.69 -5.92 13.77
CA GLU A 106 16.21 -7.27 14.00
C GLU A 106 16.28 -8.08 12.70
N LYS A 107 15.29 -7.95 11.83
CA LYS A 107 15.30 -8.56 10.50
C LYS A 107 16.44 -8.01 9.65
N LEU A 108 16.62 -6.68 9.57
CA LEU A 108 17.72 -6.04 8.85
C LEU A 108 19.08 -6.54 9.35
N LYS A 109 19.26 -6.60 10.67
CA LYS A 109 20.48 -7.09 11.31
C LYS A 109 20.76 -8.55 10.95
N LYS A 110 19.75 -9.40 11.06
CA LYS A 110 19.88 -10.84 10.80
C LYS A 110 20.21 -11.14 9.35
N GLU A 111 19.55 -10.44 8.40
CA GLU A 111 19.67 -10.77 6.99
C GLU A 111 20.78 -9.98 6.27
N ARG A 112 21.14 -8.79 6.75
CA ARG A 112 22.07 -7.87 6.09
C ARG A 112 23.20 -7.33 6.99
N GLY A 113 23.18 -7.67 8.27
CA GLY A 113 24.23 -7.31 9.24
C GLY A 113 23.99 -5.99 9.98
N ASP A 114 24.73 -5.79 11.06
CA ASP A 114 24.61 -4.65 11.97
C ASP A 114 24.82 -3.29 11.28
N MET A 115 25.70 -3.26 10.26
CA MET A 115 26.01 -2.00 9.55
C MET A 115 24.81 -1.39 8.89
N LEU A 116 23.96 -2.19 8.24
CA LEU A 116 22.78 -1.69 7.55
C LEU A 116 21.71 -1.25 8.56
N GLN A 117 21.50 -2.06 9.61
CA GLN A 117 20.54 -1.72 10.67
C GLN A 117 20.88 -0.38 11.34
N LYS A 118 22.15 -0.11 11.66
CA LYS A 118 22.59 1.14 12.30
C LYS A 118 22.49 2.37 11.40
N ARG A 119 22.28 2.18 10.09
CA ARG A 119 22.13 3.26 9.11
C ARG A 119 20.68 3.51 8.70
N CYS A 120 19.71 2.81 9.29
CA CYS A 120 18.29 2.96 8.97
C CYS A 120 17.57 3.67 10.10
N PHE A 121 16.93 4.79 9.79
CA PHE A 121 16.17 5.62 10.72
C PHE A 121 14.73 5.72 10.22
N ILE A 122 13.75 5.39 11.08
CA ILE A 122 12.34 5.36 10.72
C ILE A 122 11.58 6.41 11.53
N GLY A 123 10.89 7.29 10.83
CA GLY A 123 10.02 8.32 11.40
C GLY A 123 8.61 8.26 10.81
N GLY A 124 7.65 8.86 11.52
CA GLY A 124 6.28 9.02 11.05
C GLY A 124 5.99 10.45 10.62
N VAL A 125 5.15 10.61 9.62
CA VAL A 125 4.65 11.91 9.13
C VAL A 125 3.13 11.83 9.07
N ALA A 126 2.45 12.35 10.10
CA ALA A 126 1.00 12.38 10.13
C ALA A 126 0.47 13.53 9.27
N GLY A 127 -0.43 13.23 8.34
CA GLY A 127 -1.05 14.23 7.48
C GLY A 127 -1.53 13.67 6.15
N SER A 128 -2.40 14.41 5.50
CA SER A 128 -2.93 14.05 4.18
C SER A 128 -1.90 14.36 3.09
N PHE A 129 -1.62 13.39 2.22
CA PHE A 129 -0.72 13.59 1.06
C PHE A 129 -1.35 14.46 -0.05
N TYR A 130 -2.59 14.90 0.12
CA TYR A 130 -3.17 16.00 -0.69
C TYR A 130 -2.62 17.37 -0.34
N HIS A 131 -1.88 17.46 0.77
CA HIS A 131 -1.20 18.68 1.21
C HIS A 131 0.30 18.45 1.23
N ARG A 132 1.04 19.54 1.36
CA ARG A 132 2.49 19.47 1.46
C ARG A 132 2.91 18.79 2.77
N LEU A 133 3.57 17.66 2.68
CA LEU A 133 4.05 16.87 3.82
C LEU A 133 5.55 17.08 4.13
N PHE A 134 6.32 17.42 3.11
CA PHE A 134 7.78 17.44 3.22
C PHE A 134 8.35 18.81 2.84
N PRO A 135 9.52 19.20 3.39
CA PRO A 135 10.27 20.36 2.93
C PRO A 135 10.65 20.24 1.44
N THR A 136 10.94 21.38 0.81
CA THR A 136 11.38 21.40 -0.58
C THR A 136 12.68 20.61 -0.76
N ARG A 137 12.73 19.74 -1.77
CA ARG A 137 13.91 18.92 -2.13
C ARG A 137 14.42 18.04 -0.99
N SER A 138 13.54 17.57 -0.10
CA SER A 138 13.94 16.78 1.08
C SER A 138 13.75 15.27 0.92
N VAL A 139 13.08 14.79 -0.12
CA VAL A 139 12.82 13.35 -0.33
C VAL A 139 13.38 12.95 -1.69
N HIS A 140 14.08 11.81 -1.74
CA HIS A 140 14.72 11.28 -2.94
C HIS A 140 13.83 10.28 -3.67
N PHE A 141 13.04 9.49 -2.93
CA PHE A 141 12.16 8.47 -3.47
C PHE A 141 10.84 8.44 -2.70
N ILE A 142 9.73 8.36 -3.42
CA ILE A 142 8.39 8.26 -2.85
C ILE A 142 7.75 6.98 -3.38
N HIS A 143 7.24 6.18 -2.47
CA HIS A 143 6.41 5.02 -2.75
C HIS A 143 4.98 5.27 -2.26
N SER A 144 4.00 4.73 -2.95
CA SER A 144 2.60 4.71 -2.52
C SER A 144 1.93 3.47 -3.10
N SER A 145 1.30 2.69 -2.28
CA SER A 145 0.61 1.48 -2.71
C SER A 145 -0.77 1.38 -2.07
N TYR A 146 -1.81 1.20 -2.89
CA TYR A 146 -3.20 1.06 -2.44
C TYR A 146 -3.75 2.20 -1.59
N SER A 147 -3.25 3.42 -1.78
CA SER A 147 -3.71 4.61 -1.05
C SER A 147 -4.34 5.67 -1.95
N LEU A 148 -4.01 5.70 -3.24
CA LEU A 148 -4.47 6.74 -4.17
C LEU A 148 -5.95 6.62 -4.58
N HIS A 149 -6.58 5.47 -4.43
CA HIS A 149 -8.01 5.30 -4.71
C HIS A 149 -8.94 6.05 -3.74
N TRP A 150 -8.41 6.61 -2.65
CA TRP A 150 -9.11 7.51 -1.74
C TRP A 150 -9.17 8.97 -2.23
N LEU A 151 -8.83 9.24 -3.49
CA LEU A 151 -8.79 10.58 -4.11
C LEU A 151 -10.12 11.34 -4.06
N SER A 152 -11.25 10.66 -3.87
CA SER A 152 -12.57 11.29 -3.86
C SER A 152 -13.08 11.76 -2.49
N LYS A 153 -12.24 11.88 -1.46
CA LYS A 153 -12.61 12.50 -0.18
C LYS A 153 -12.73 14.03 -0.31
N GLY A 154 -13.60 14.48 -1.18
CA GLY A 154 -13.93 15.88 -1.35
C GLY A 154 -15.42 16.07 -1.45
N VAL A 155 -16.07 16.46 -0.34
CA VAL A 155 -17.39 17.10 -0.26
C VAL A 155 -18.57 16.24 -0.69
N VAL A 156 -19.20 15.56 0.28
CA VAL A 156 -20.59 15.16 0.16
C VAL A 156 -21.36 15.80 1.31
N LYS A 157 -22.35 16.63 0.96
CA LYS A 157 -23.38 17.13 1.87
C LYS A 157 -24.48 16.08 2.00
N GLU A 158 -25.03 16.00 3.21
CA GLU A 158 -26.10 15.13 3.68
C GLU A 158 -27.32 15.12 2.77
N ALA A 159 -27.76 13.95 2.37
CA ALA A 159 -29.15 13.48 2.27
C ALA A 159 -29.20 12.03 1.71
N ASP A 160 -29.68 11.11 2.53
CA ASP A 160 -30.23 9.78 2.22
C ASP A 160 -29.37 8.68 1.56
N VAL A 161 -29.84 7.45 1.61
CA VAL A 161 -29.20 6.23 1.08
C VAL A 161 -28.78 6.38 -0.39
N ASP A 162 -29.52 7.17 -1.17
CA ASP A 162 -29.18 7.54 -2.54
C ASP A 162 -27.98 8.49 -2.62
N SER A 163 -27.55 9.07 -1.51
CA SER A 163 -26.40 9.96 -1.39
C SER A 163 -25.16 9.31 -0.79
N PHE A 164 -25.21 8.03 -0.37
CA PHE A 164 -24.02 7.29 0.04
C PHE A 164 -23.14 7.02 -1.17
N ASN A 165 -22.23 7.93 -1.39
CA ASN A 165 -21.22 7.79 -2.43
C ASN A 165 -19.95 7.25 -1.79
N LEU A 166 -19.66 5.97 -2.02
CA LEU A 166 -18.41 5.39 -1.59
C LEU A 166 -17.27 6.14 -2.30
N PRO A 167 -16.37 6.83 -1.56
CA PRO A 167 -15.32 7.65 -2.17
C PRO A 167 -14.20 6.76 -2.73
N LEU A 168 -14.56 5.90 -3.68
CA LEU A 168 -13.66 4.97 -4.35
C LEU A 168 -13.69 5.25 -5.85
N TYR A 169 -12.55 5.65 -6.39
CA TYR A 169 -12.36 5.85 -7.82
C TYR A 169 -11.26 4.91 -8.34
N THR A 170 -11.55 4.22 -9.42
CA THR A 170 -10.61 3.31 -10.09
C THR A 170 -10.35 3.84 -11.50
N PRO A 171 -9.28 4.65 -11.69
CA PRO A 171 -8.97 5.20 -13.00
C PRO A 171 -8.54 4.12 -13.98
N CYS A 172 -8.77 4.34 -15.27
CA CYS A 172 -8.13 3.55 -16.31
C CYS A 172 -6.70 4.05 -16.60
N LYS A 173 -5.94 3.26 -17.36
CA LYS A 173 -4.54 3.58 -17.68
C LYS A 173 -4.42 4.92 -18.42
N GLU A 174 -5.33 5.17 -19.34
CA GLU A 174 -5.37 6.36 -20.18
C GLU A 174 -5.63 7.61 -19.33
N GLU A 175 -6.56 7.56 -18.41
CA GLU A 175 -6.86 8.66 -17.49
C GLU A 175 -5.64 9.01 -16.59
N VAL A 176 -4.94 7.98 -16.10
CA VAL A 176 -3.71 8.19 -15.31
C VAL A 176 -2.65 8.89 -16.16
N ALA A 177 -2.41 8.44 -17.40
CA ALA A 177 -1.45 9.05 -18.30
C ALA A 177 -1.81 10.51 -18.60
N GLU A 178 -3.06 10.77 -18.96
CA GLU A 178 -3.54 12.12 -19.28
C GLU A 178 -3.38 13.11 -18.12
N ILE A 179 -3.71 12.67 -16.90
CA ILE A 179 -3.56 13.51 -15.71
C ILE A 179 -2.09 13.88 -15.48
N ILE A 180 -1.18 12.89 -15.60
CA ILE A 180 0.26 13.11 -15.40
C ILE A 180 0.84 14.03 -16.49
N GLU A 181 0.46 13.82 -17.74
CA GLU A 181 0.89 14.64 -18.86
C GLU A 181 0.38 16.09 -18.71
N ARG A 182 -0.87 16.30 -18.30
CA ARG A 182 -1.46 17.61 -18.08
C ARG A 182 -0.84 18.35 -16.90
N GLU A 183 -0.48 17.62 -15.81
CA GLU A 183 0.24 18.19 -14.69
C GLU A 183 1.64 18.69 -15.09
N GLY A 184 2.32 17.95 -15.97
CA GLY A 184 3.49 18.37 -16.70
C GLY A 184 4.83 18.27 -15.98
N SER A 185 4.88 18.19 -14.65
CA SER A 185 6.12 18.16 -13.85
C SER A 185 6.84 16.80 -13.85
N PHE A 186 6.18 15.76 -14.36
CA PHE A 186 6.71 14.41 -14.33
C PHE A 186 6.87 13.81 -15.72
N GLU A 187 7.81 12.89 -15.84
CA GLU A 187 7.99 11.98 -16.96
C GLU A 187 7.56 10.58 -16.52
N ILE A 188 6.69 9.94 -17.31
CA ILE A 188 6.29 8.55 -17.08
C ILE A 188 7.44 7.66 -17.54
N LYS A 189 8.05 6.89 -16.63
CA LYS A 189 9.05 5.88 -16.94
C LYS A 189 8.42 4.54 -17.22
N GLU A 190 7.43 4.19 -16.42
CA GLU A 190 6.69 2.94 -16.53
C GLU A 190 5.21 3.19 -16.24
N LEU A 191 4.33 2.59 -17.04
CA LEU A 191 2.89 2.58 -16.79
C LEU A 191 2.31 1.26 -17.28
N GLN A 192 2.06 0.34 -16.35
CA GLN A 192 1.57 -1.00 -16.65
C GLN A 192 0.23 -1.28 -15.99
N VAL A 193 -0.60 -2.05 -16.70
CA VAL A 193 -1.77 -2.73 -16.14
C VAL A 193 -1.44 -4.21 -16.00
N PHE A 194 -1.67 -4.77 -14.84
CA PHE A 194 -1.44 -6.18 -14.60
C PHE A 194 -2.58 -6.82 -13.80
N VAL A 195 -2.73 -8.12 -14.00
CA VAL A 195 -3.73 -8.92 -13.30
C VAL A 195 -3.09 -9.59 -12.09
N VAL A 196 -3.77 -9.52 -10.95
CA VAL A 196 -3.50 -10.39 -9.80
C VAL A 196 -4.69 -11.32 -9.66
N GLU A 197 -4.40 -12.61 -9.74
CA GLU A 197 -5.37 -13.65 -9.44
C GLU A 197 -5.41 -13.81 -7.92
N ALA A 198 -6.58 -13.66 -7.32
CA ALA A 198 -6.75 -14.12 -5.96
C ALA A 198 -6.57 -15.63 -6.01
N ASN A 199 -5.39 -16.13 -5.59
CA ASN A 199 -5.10 -17.56 -5.55
C ASN A 199 -6.19 -18.26 -4.73
N CYS A 200 -7.22 -18.71 -5.43
CA CYS A 200 -8.02 -19.82 -4.97
C CYS A 200 -7.09 -21.02 -5.04
N SER A 201 -6.71 -21.50 -3.88
CA SER A 201 -5.95 -22.71 -3.56
C SER A 201 -5.98 -23.79 -4.66
N SER A 202 -4.96 -24.60 -4.68
CA SER A 202 -4.78 -25.74 -5.59
C SER A 202 -6.11 -26.47 -5.91
N ARG A 203 -6.20 -27.01 -7.12
CA ARG A 203 -7.38 -27.75 -7.65
C ARG A 203 -7.91 -28.81 -6.67
N GLU A 204 -7.07 -29.29 -5.74
CA GLU A 204 -7.41 -30.24 -4.66
C GLU A 204 -8.21 -29.61 -3.51
N GLU A 205 -8.01 -28.31 -3.23
CA GLU A 205 -8.84 -27.57 -2.27
C GLU A 205 -10.19 -27.15 -2.85
N LEU A 206 -10.35 -27.19 -4.18
CA LEU A 206 -11.62 -26.92 -4.88
C LEU A 206 -12.67 -28.01 -4.68
N LEU A 207 -12.26 -29.22 -4.28
CA LEU A 207 -13.14 -30.31 -3.88
C LEU A 207 -13.49 -30.27 -2.37
N GLY A 208 -13.06 -29.21 -1.67
CA GLY A 208 -13.26 -29.03 -0.24
C GLY A 208 -14.71 -28.77 0.17
N SER A 209 -14.99 -29.10 1.42
CA SER A 209 -16.28 -28.98 2.06
C SER A 209 -16.85 -27.54 1.98
N LYS A 210 -18.18 -27.44 2.10
CA LYS A 210 -18.95 -26.17 2.16
C LYS A 210 -18.34 -25.17 3.15
N ASP A 211 -17.64 -25.65 4.16
CA ASP A 211 -16.97 -24.84 5.20
C ASP A 211 -15.80 -23.99 4.68
N ILE A 212 -15.07 -24.46 3.66
CA ILE A 212 -13.96 -23.69 3.07
C ILE A 212 -14.46 -22.43 2.37
N TRP A 213 -15.57 -22.53 1.65
CA TRP A 213 -16.18 -21.40 0.96
C TRP A 213 -16.75 -20.36 1.92
N VAL A 214 -17.36 -20.85 3.02
CA VAL A 214 -17.84 -19.97 4.10
C VAL A 214 -16.67 -19.21 4.74
N GLN A 215 -15.55 -19.90 5.01
CA GLN A 215 -14.35 -19.24 5.55
C GLN A 215 -13.73 -18.24 4.59
N LYS A 216 -13.69 -18.54 3.28
CA LYS A 216 -13.20 -17.59 2.24
C LYS A 216 -14.10 -16.35 2.17
N GLY A 217 -15.42 -16.54 2.16
CA GLY A 217 -16.36 -15.43 2.21
C GLY A 217 -16.21 -14.56 3.46
N LYS A 218 -15.98 -15.17 4.62
CA LYS A 218 -15.72 -14.47 5.88
C LYS A 218 -14.42 -13.67 5.82
N LYS A 219 -13.33 -14.25 5.29
CA LYS A 219 -12.05 -13.53 5.10
C LYS A 219 -12.20 -12.33 4.17
N PHE A 220 -12.92 -12.49 3.07
CA PHE A 220 -13.17 -11.38 2.13
C PHE A 220 -14.02 -10.27 2.77
N ALA A 221 -15.04 -10.64 3.54
CA ALA A 221 -15.87 -9.69 4.30
C ALA A 221 -15.04 -8.96 5.37
N ASN A 222 -14.16 -9.65 6.08
CA ASN A 222 -13.28 -9.03 7.08
C ASN A 222 -12.29 -8.05 6.44
N ALA A 223 -11.71 -8.41 5.28
CA ALA A 223 -10.83 -7.51 4.53
C ALA A 223 -11.56 -6.23 4.09
N SER A 224 -12.78 -6.39 3.57
CA SER A 224 -13.65 -5.25 3.20
C SER A 224 -14.05 -4.43 4.44
N ARG A 225 -14.40 -5.09 5.54
CA ARG A 225 -14.76 -4.45 6.80
C ARG A 225 -13.62 -3.61 7.36
N ALA A 226 -12.39 -4.14 7.34
CA ALA A 226 -11.20 -3.44 7.82
C ALA A 226 -10.97 -2.10 7.12
N VAL A 227 -11.39 -1.99 5.86
CA VAL A 227 -11.22 -0.79 5.03
C VAL A 227 -12.43 0.14 5.13
N PHE A 228 -13.65 -0.39 4.99
CA PHE A 228 -14.84 0.41 4.73
C PHE A 228 -15.71 0.68 5.97
N GLU A 229 -15.56 -0.10 7.04
CA GLU A 229 -16.40 0.06 8.24
C GLU A 229 -16.44 1.49 8.78
N PRO A 230 -15.31 2.22 8.93
CA PRO A 230 -15.35 3.59 9.46
C PRO A 230 -16.18 4.53 8.58
N ILE A 231 -16.16 4.34 7.26
CA ILE A 231 -16.93 5.18 6.32
C ILE A 231 -18.41 4.83 6.38
N ILE A 232 -18.73 3.53 6.44
CA ILE A 232 -20.11 3.04 6.52
C ILE A 232 -20.71 3.43 7.88
N CYS A 233 -19.97 3.26 8.97
CA CYS A 233 -20.37 3.69 10.30
C CYS A 233 -20.65 5.19 10.38
N SER A 234 -19.78 6.00 9.78
CA SER A 234 -19.96 7.47 9.76
C SER A 234 -21.24 7.92 9.06
N HIS A 235 -21.73 7.14 8.09
CA HIS A 235 -22.93 7.49 7.32
C HIS A 235 -24.19 6.84 7.86
N PHE A 236 -24.15 5.53 8.16
CA PHE A 236 -25.34 4.74 8.52
C PHE A 236 -25.45 4.41 10.02
N GLY A 237 -24.43 4.77 10.82
CA GLY A 237 -24.31 4.35 12.21
C GLY A 237 -23.79 2.92 12.37
N ASP A 238 -23.41 2.57 13.58
CA ASP A 238 -22.78 1.29 13.94
C ASP A 238 -23.78 0.12 14.03
N ALA A 239 -25.05 0.41 14.27
CA ALA A 239 -26.09 -0.60 14.54
C ALA A 239 -26.31 -1.60 13.38
N ILE A 240 -25.96 -1.23 12.14
CA ILE A 240 -26.17 -2.08 10.95
C ILE A 240 -24.94 -2.91 10.60
N ILE A 241 -23.76 -2.57 11.11
CA ILE A 241 -22.47 -3.05 10.63
C ILE A 241 -22.35 -4.58 10.70
N ASP A 242 -22.64 -5.17 11.84
CA ASP A 242 -22.50 -6.63 12.01
C ASP A 242 -23.45 -7.41 11.10
N LYS A 243 -24.69 -6.92 10.93
CA LYS A 243 -25.67 -7.53 10.03
C LYS A 243 -25.21 -7.41 8.57
N LEU A 244 -24.69 -6.24 8.19
CA LEU A 244 -24.19 -5.96 6.86
C LEU A 244 -23.07 -6.93 6.49
N TYR A 245 -22.03 -7.00 7.33
CA TYR A 245 -20.86 -7.83 7.04
C TYR A 245 -21.11 -9.34 7.17
N THR A 246 -22.03 -9.76 8.04
CA THR A 246 -22.52 -11.15 8.08
C THR A 246 -23.21 -11.54 6.78
N ARG A 247 -24.09 -10.66 6.26
CA ARG A 247 -24.76 -10.90 4.97
C ARG A 247 -23.77 -10.83 3.80
N PHE A 248 -22.84 -9.89 3.84
CA PHE A 248 -21.77 -9.77 2.83
C PHE A 248 -20.89 -11.00 2.78
N ALA A 249 -20.48 -11.56 3.92
CA ALA A 249 -19.71 -12.80 3.97
C ALA A 249 -20.43 -13.97 3.28
N THR A 250 -21.75 -14.08 3.51
CA THR A 250 -22.58 -15.12 2.86
C THR A 250 -22.68 -14.92 1.35
N LEU A 251 -22.89 -13.69 0.89
CA LEU A 251 -22.97 -13.36 -0.54
C LEU A 251 -21.60 -13.56 -1.20
N ALA A 252 -20.50 -13.15 -0.55
CA ALA A 252 -19.16 -13.36 -1.05
C ALA A 252 -18.82 -14.85 -1.16
N ALA A 253 -19.18 -15.68 -0.17
CA ALA A 253 -19.01 -17.13 -0.22
C ALA A 253 -19.72 -17.73 -1.44
N ASN A 254 -20.96 -17.31 -1.71
CA ASN A 254 -21.72 -17.77 -2.87
C ASN A 254 -21.10 -17.29 -4.19
N ALA A 255 -20.71 -16.00 -4.28
CA ALA A 255 -20.08 -15.44 -5.48
C ALA A 255 -18.77 -16.14 -5.82
N ILE A 256 -17.93 -16.44 -4.82
CA ILE A 256 -16.66 -17.15 -5.00
C ILE A 256 -16.89 -18.57 -5.51
N THR A 257 -18.00 -19.25 -5.14
CA THR A 257 -18.34 -20.58 -5.65
C THR A 257 -18.73 -20.57 -7.13
N TYR A 258 -19.33 -19.47 -7.62
CA TYR A 258 -19.77 -19.35 -9.01
C TYR A 258 -18.71 -18.78 -9.96
N SER A 259 -17.69 -18.08 -9.46
CA SER A 259 -16.65 -17.43 -10.26
C SER A 259 -15.27 -17.89 -9.79
N MET A 260 -14.72 -18.91 -10.47
CA MET A 260 -13.39 -19.46 -10.14
C MET A 260 -12.22 -18.50 -10.43
N ASP A 261 -12.43 -17.43 -11.19
CA ASP A 261 -11.39 -16.50 -11.65
C ASP A 261 -11.63 -15.09 -11.10
N HIS A 262 -11.35 -14.88 -9.82
CA HIS A 262 -11.27 -13.52 -9.28
C HIS A 262 -9.97 -12.86 -9.73
N LYS A 263 -10.06 -12.12 -10.84
CA LYS A 263 -8.95 -11.33 -11.38
C LYS A 263 -9.13 -9.87 -10.99
N THR A 264 -8.14 -9.30 -10.32
CA THR A 264 -8.12 -7.87 -10.03
C THR A 264 -7.13 -7.19 -10.96
N LEU A 265 -7.61 -6.18 -11.69
CA LEU A 265 -6.77 -5.29 -12.49
C LEU A 265 -6.08 -4.29 -11.57
N ASN A 266 -4.80 -4.11 -11.78
CA ASN A 266 -3.97 -3.18 -11.02
C ASN A 266 -3.18 -2.32 -11.99
N ILE A 267 -2.98 -1.05 -11.63
CA ILE A 267 -2.13 -0.11 -12.35
C ILE A 267 -0.90 0.17 -11.50
N VAL A 268 0.27 0.12 -12.10
CA VAL A 268 1.52 0.62 -11.54
C VAL A 268 2.06 1.72 -12.43
N VAL A 269 2.51 2.79 -11.82
CA VAL A 269 3.16 3.89 -12.51
C VAL A 269 4.48 4.24 -11.80
N SER A 270 5.55 4.39 -12.59
CA SER A 270 6.83 4.93 -12.16
C SER A 270 7.05 6.27 -12.83
N LEU A 271 7.36 7.29 -12.05
CA LEU A 271 7.52 8.65 -12.49
C LEU A 271 8.90 9.19 -12.10
N THR A 272 9.48 9.99 -12.98
CA THR A 272 10.64 10.82 -12.66
C THR A 272 10.24 12.29 -12.77
N LYS A 273 10.55 13.08 -11.75
CA LYS A 273 10.34 14.52 -11.79
C LYS A 273 11.27 15.12 -12.83
N LYS A 274 10.70 15.96 -13.70
CA LYS A 274 11.47 16.73 -14.68
C LYS A 274 12.30 17.81 -13.97
N ASP A 275 13.55 17.97 -14.36
CA ASP A 275 14.37 19.10 -13.94
C ASP A 275 13.98 20.31 -14.80
N PHE A 276 13.23 21.23 -14.21
CA PHE A 276 13.05 22.54 -14.82
C PHE A 276 14.30 23.36 -14.51
N TYR A 277 15.25 23.38 -15.43
CA TYR A 277 16.30 24.38 -15.43
C TYR A 277 15.63 25.75 -15.71
N GLN A 278 15.49 26.57 -14.69
CA GLN A 278 15.39 28.01 -14.81
C GLN A 278 16.65 28.63 -14.22
#